data_24479055068036c5c67618d6a620c2aa
#
_entry.id   24479055068036c5c67618d6a620c2aa
#
_cell.length_a   1.000
_cell.length_b   1.000
_cell.length_c   1.000
_cell.angle_alpha   90.00
_cell.angle_beta   90.00
_cell.angle_gamma   90.00
#
_symmetry.space_group_name_H-M   'P 1'
#
loop_
_entity.id
_entity.type
_entity.pdbx_description
1 polymer ?
#
loop_
_entity_poly.entity_id
_entity_poly.type
_entity_poly.pdbx_seq_one_letter_code
_entity_poly.pdbx_strand_id
1 'polypeptide(L)'
;MEELLFRHSPEKQIIAKLILSKASIMRTKYMHFLSSVSTVLLIVLLSTFSSAQEKKELTIVTFGNSTTAPRKGIEKVYAVRIHEALTEAGIPNKVINSGVGSNHTGSVKDNDRPKIEHGMDRFEKAVLSHHPDWVTLNFGLNDAYQDKGDGTASRIPLEAFIANLTHFITEIKKNNGRVILLTPNPLSSKLEPFRHERLKLYKDAVIKLAKSEHVELINSWKVFGKYARKNPGGMEGLMPDGLHPMDTGHKLIADEIVKIIKKRNR
;
A
#
# COMPACT_ATOMS: atom_id res chain seq x y z
N MET A 1 -7.85 -92.78 33.59
CA MET A 1 -8.28 -92.06 34.82
C MET A 1 -7.27 -91.02 35.28
N GLU A 2 -6.09 -90.88 34.67
CA GLU A 2 -5.04 -89.89 35.08
C GLU A 2 -5.13 -88.53 34.40
N GLU A 3 -5.78 -88.45 33.24
CA GLU A 3 -5.88 -87.15 32.47
C GLU A 3 -6.86 -86.14 33.09
N LEU A 4 -7.80 -86.57 33.93
CA LEU A 4 -8.80 -85.70 34.57
C LEU A 4 -8.29 -84.99 35.83
N LEU A 5 -7.28 -85.58 36.48
CA LEU A 5 -6.69 -84.98 37.73
C LEU A 5 -5.71 -83.85 37.47
N PHE A 6 -5.21 -83.70 36.21
CA PHE A 6 -4.25 -82.63 35.89
C PHE A 6 -4.89 -81.24 35.60
N ARG A 7 -6.22 -81.18 35.48
CA ARG A 7 -6.94 -79.94 35.16
C ARG A 7 -7.29 -79.06 36.36
N HIS A 8 -7.13 -79.52 37.59
CA HIS A 8 -7.67 -78.82 38.76
C HIS A 8 -6.61 -78.49 39.84
N SER A 9 -5.35 -78.38 39.46
CA SER A 9 -4.34 -77.91 40.43
C SER A 9 -4.57 -76.39 40.72
N PRO A 10 -4.77 -76.02 41.95
CA PRO A 10 -4.94 -74.56 42.35
C PRO A 10 -3.81 -73.69 41.86
N GLU A 11 -2.59 -74.20 41.84
CA GLU A 11 -1.39 -73.45 41.36
C GLU A 11 -1.46 -73.14 39.89
N LYS A 12 -1.91 -74.08 39.04
CA LYS A 12 -2.06 -73.80 37.60
C LYS A 12 -3.14 -72.75 37.28
N GLN A 13 -4.22 -72.76 38.06
CA GLN A 13 -5.26 -71.73 37.93
C GLN A 13 -4.75 -70.40 38.37
N ILE A 14 -3.92 -70.30 39.40
CA ILE A 14 -3.29 -69.04 39.87
C ILE A 14 -2.32 -68.54 38.79
N ILE A 15 -1.49 -69.38 38.23
CA ILE A 15 -0.54 -69.05 37.19
C ILE A 15 -1.27 -68.56 35.93
N ALA A 16 -2.33 -69.27 35.48
CA ALA A 16 -3.15 -68.86 34.34
C ALA A 16 -3.81 -67.48 34.56
N LYS A 17 -4.37 -67.24 35.75
CA LYS A 17 -4.93 -65.92 36.11
C LYS A 17 -3.86 -64.81 36.13
N LEU A 18 -2.67 -65.11 36.58
CA LEU A 18 -1.55 -64.14 36.60
C LEU A 18 -1.07 -63.79 35.18
N ILE A 19 -1.00 -64.79 34.30
CA ILE A 19 -0.63 -64.59 32.90
C ILE A 19 -1.69 -63.78 32.18
N LEU A 20 -2.97 -64.10 32.36
CA LEU A 20 -4.09 -63.34 31.77
C LEU A 20 -4.14 -61.91 32.27
N SER A 21 -3.91 -61.71 33.57
CA SER A 21 -3.83 -60.37 34.19
C SER A 21 -2.69 -59.51 33.60
N LYS A 22 -1.47 -60.12 33.51
CA LYS A 22 -0.33 -59.41 32.91
C LYS A 22 -0.54 -59.11 31.45
N ALA A 23 -1.15 -60.03 30.67
CA ALA A 23 -1.49 -59.82 29.29
C ALA A 23 -2.53 -58.72 29.10
N SER A 24 -3.55 -58.66 29.99
CA SER A 24 -4.53 -57.57 30.02
C SER A 24 -3.89 -56.20 30.30
N ILE A 25 -3.03 -56.12 31.29
CA ILE A 25 -2.31 -54.90 31.67
C ILE A 25 -1.39 -54.43 30.53
N MET A 26 -0.67 -55.36 29.88
CA MET A 26 0.15 -55.01 28.71
C MET A 26 -0.68 -54.54 27.55
N ARG A 27 -1.81 -55.19 27.27
CA ARG A 27 -2.72 -54.78 26.19
C ARG A 27 -3.28 -53.38 26.43
N THR A 28 -3.67 -53.08 27.68
CA THR A 28 -4.16 -51.74 28.04
C THR A 28 -3.07 -50.67 27.89
N LYS A 29 -1.86 -50.94 28.38
CA LYS A 29 -0.72 -50.01 28.21
C LYS A 29 -0.37 -49.78 26.76
N TYR A 30 -0.40 -50.83 25.91
CA TYR A 30 -0.13 -50.71 24.48
C TYR A 30 -1.22 -49.90 23.74
N MET A 31 -2.49 -50.09 24.11
CA MET A 31 -3.60 -49.31 23.59
C MET A 31 -3.51 -47.82 23.96
N HIS A 32 -3.12 -47.50 25.21
CA HIS A 32 -2.90 -46.12 25.62
C HIS A 32 -1.68 -45.49 24.93
N PHE A 33 -0.62 -46.25 24.72
CA PHE A 33 0.55 -45.79 23.97
C PHE A 33 0.20 -45.50 22.50
N LEU A 34 -0.54 -46.36 21.83
CA LEU A 34 -1.00 -46.15 20.46
C LEU A 34 -1.95 -44.97 20.35
N SER A 35 -2.86 -44.80 21.31
CA SER A 35 -3.77 -43.65 21.38
C SER A 35 -3.00 -42.33 21.54
N SER A 36 -2.02 -42.28 22.44
CA SER A 36 -1.21 -41.08 22.62
C SER A 36 -0.34 -40.74 21.40
N VAL A 37 0.25 -41.72 20.75
CA VAL A 37 1.02 -41.53 19.51
C VAL A 37 0.11 -41.02 18.38
N SER A 38 -1.10 -41.57 18.23
CA SER A 38 -2.08 -41.12 17.24
C SER A 38 -2.54 -39.68 17.51
N THR A 39 -2.75 -39.30 18.79
CA THR A 39 -3.14 -37.96 19.18
C THR A 39 -2.02 -36.96 18.90
N VAL A 40 -0.77 -37.29 19.21
CA VAL A 40 0.39 -36.44 18.91
C VAL A 40 0.57 -36.26 17.40
N LEU A 41 0.42 -37.34 16.62
CA LEU A 41 0.52 -37.30 15.16
C LEU A 41 -0.59 -36.41 14.55
N LEU A 42 -1.81 -36.47 15.09
CA LEU A 42 -2.94 -35.65 14.66
C LEU A 42 -2.70 -34.18 14.98
N ILE A 43 -2.16 -33.88 16.16
CA ILE A 43 -1.81 -32.49 16.56
C ILE A 43 -0.68 -31.94 15.67
N VAL A 44 0.33 -32.75 15.34
CA VAL A 44 1.42 -32.34 14.43
C VAL A 44 0.88 -32.14 13.00
N LEU A 45 -0.01 -33.00 12.52
CA LEU A 45 -0.67 -32.81 11.23
C LEU A 45 -1.57 -31.56 11.21
N LEU A 46 -2.32 -31.29 12.26
CA LEU A 46 -3.14 -30.09 12.37
C LEU A 46 -2.31 -28.80 12.50
N SER A 47 -1.13 -28.87 13.11
CA SER A 47 -0.22 -27.70 13.18
C SER A 47 0.49 -27.40 11.84
N THR A 48 0.65 -28.39 10.96
CA THR A 48 1.20 -28.19 9.60
C THR A 48 0.13 -27.65 8.62
N PHE A 49 -1.16 -27.81 8.93
CA PHE A 49 -2.28 -27.13 8.26
C PHE A 49 -2.59 -25.75 8.83
N SER A 50 -1.62 -25.09 9.50
CA SER A 50 -1.70 -23.65 9.63
C SER A 50 -1.66 -23.10 8.21
N SER A 51 -2.84 -22.90 7.62
CA SER A 51 -2.98 -22.33 6.29
C SER A 51 -2.20 -21.02 6.33
N ALA A 52 -1.14 -20.94 5.56
CA ALA A 52 -0.57 -19.66 5.24
C ALA A 52 -1.73 -18.90 4.59
N GLN A 53 -2.43 -18.09 5.38
CA GLN A 53 -3.52 -17.25 4.88
C GLN A 53 -2.91 -16.44 3.75
N GLU A 54 -3.28 -16.77 2.53
CA GLU A 54 -2.76 -16.12 1.34
C GLU A 54 -2.99 -14.62 1.52
N LYS A 55 -1.90 -13.87 1.66
CA LYS A 55 -2.02 -12.42 1.88
C LYS A 55 -2.73 -11.83 0.68
N LYS A 56 -3.86 -11.18 0.92
CA LYS A 56 -4.61 -10.48 -0.13
C LYS A 56 -3.68 -9.56 -0.91
N GLU A 57 -3.72 -9.65 -2.24
CA GLU A 57 -3.00 -8.74 -3.11
C GLU A 57 -3.58 -7.33 -2.98
N LEU A 58 -2.73 -6.34 -2.69
CA LEU A 58 -3.13 -4.94 -2.60
C LEU A 58 -3.20 -4.30 -3.97
N THR A 59 -4.34 -3.73 -4.33
CA THR A 59 -4.47 -2.86 -5.51
C THR A 59 -4.17 -1.42 -5.11
N ILE A 60 -3.15 -0.83 -5.73
CA ILE A 60 -2.68 0.54 -5.47
C ILE A 60 -2.80 1.33 -6.76
N VAL A 61 -3.51 2.45 -6.74
CA VAL A 61 -3.60 3.38 -7.88
C VAL A 61 -2.84 4.65 -7.57
N THR A 62 -1.92 5.04 -8.47
CA THR A 62 -1.25 6.34 -8.39
C THR A 62 -1.90 7.32 -9.35
N PHE A 63 -2.72 8.23 -8.84
CA PHE A 63 -3.50 9.19 -9.61
C PHE A 63 -2.90 10.59 -9.52
N GLY A 64 -2.61 11.21 -10.67
CA GLY A 64 -1.93 12.50 -10.67
C GLY A 64 -1.58 13.05 -12.04
N ASN A 65 -0.67 13.99 -12.03
CA ASN A 65 -0.19 14.73 -13.21
C ASN A 65 1.14 14.18 -13.77
N SER A 66 1.93 15.04 -14.44
CA SER A 66 3.25 14.69 -15.03
C SER A 66 4.28 14.19 -14.02
N THR A 67 4.15 14.54 -12.74
CA THR A 67 5.04 14.05 -11.68
C THR A 67 4.64 12.65 -11.19
N THR A 68 3.55 12.10 -11.71
CA THR A 68 3.09 10.71 -11.52
C THR A 68 3.29 9.90 -12.79
N ALA A 69 3.06 10.51 -13.95
CA ALA A 69 3.13 9.87 -15.27
C ALA A 69 4.53 9.36 -15.61
N PRO A 70 4.65 8.27 -16.39
CA PRO A 70 5.90 7.94 -17.07
C PRO A 70 6.38 9.10 -17.93
N ARG A 71 7.69 9.37 -17.91
CA ARG A 71 8.28 10.49 -18.62
C ARG A 71 9.65 10.12 -19.17
N LYS A 72 9.99 10.64 -20.36
CA LYS A 72 11.32 10.45 -20.96
C LYS A 72 12.40 10.95 -20.00
N GLY A 73 13.47 10.19 -19.83
CA GLY A 73 14.59 10.50 -18.95
C GLY A 73 14.39 10.07 -17.51
N ILE A 74 13.29 9.43 -17.17
CA ILE A 74 13.05 8.78 -15.88
C ILE A 74 13.10 7.26 -16.08
N GLU A 75 14.00 6.60 -15.37
CA GLU A 75 14.12 5.14 -15.45
C GLU A 75 12.93 4.45 -14.76
N LYS A 76 12.63 4.89 -13.52
CA LYS A 76 11.56 4.33 -12.72
C LYS A 76 10.78 5.43 -12.00
N VAL A 77 9.53 5.64 -12.41
CA VAL A 77 8.60 6.50 -11.67
C VAL A 77 8.25 5.87 -10.31
N TYR A 78 7.74 6.66 -9.38
CA TYR A 78 7.46 6.18 -8.03
C TYR A 78 6.47 5.00 -7.98
N ALA A 79 5.55 4.87 -8.93
CA ALA A 79 4.62 3.73 -9.04
C ALA A 79 5.37 2.39 -9.21
N VAL A 80 6.37 2.34 -10.11
CA VAL A 80 7.22 1.15 -10.30
C VAL A 80 8.00 0.83 -9.04
N ARG A 81 8.58 1.85 -8.40
CA ARG A 81 9.37 1.69 -7.16
C ARG A 81 8.53 1.21 -5.98
N ILE A 82 7.24 1.63 -5.89
CA ILE A 82 6.31 1.12 -4.88
C ILE A 82 6.10 -0.39 -5.09
N HIS A 83 5.81 -0.81 -6.32
CA HIS A 83 5.62 -2.22 -6.65
C HIS A 83 6.82 -3.06 -6.23
N GLU A 84 8.02 -2.68 -6.67
CA GLU A 84 9.26 -3.39 -6.37
C GLU A 84 9.50 -3.49 -4.85
N ALA A 85 9.40 -2.36 -4.11
CA ALA A 85 9.69 -2.31 -2.68
C ALA A 85 8.66 -3.05 -1.81
N LEU A 86 7.40 -3.11 -2.23
CA LEU A 86 6.38 -3.92 -1.54
C LEU A 86 6.56 -5.41 -1.85
N THR A 87 6.89 -5.77 -3.08
CA THR A 87 7.20 -7.16 -3.49
C THR A 87 8.41 -7.69 -2.73
N GLU A 88 9.49 -6.91 -2.65
CA GLU A 88 10.69 -7.25 -1.85
C GLU A 88 10.35 -7.43 -0.36
N ALA A 89 9.38 -6.68 0.15
CA ALA A 89 8.89 -6.80 1.52
C ALA A 89 7.91 -7.97 1.74
N GLY A 90 7.66 -8.82 0.74
CA GLY A 90 6.72 -9.95 0.81
C GLY A 90 5.26 -9.51 0.97
N ILE A 91 4.90 -8.34 0.41
CA ILE A 91 3.53 -7.82 0.35
C ILE A 91 3.02 -7.96 -1.08
N PRO A 92 2.11 -8.91 -1.38
CA PRO A 92 1.51 -9.04 -2.70
C PRO A 92 0.84 -7.74 -3.11
N ASN A 93 1.13 -7.25 -4.31
CA ASN A 93 0.60 -5.96 -4.74
C ASN A 93 0.56 -5.82 -6.26
N LYS A 94 -0.44 -5.05 -6.72
CA LYS A 94 -0.57 -4.55 -8.08
C LYS A 94 -0.62 -3.02 -8.04
N VAL A 95 0.31 -2.37 -8.72
CA VAL A 95 0.35 -0.90 -8.79
C VAL A 95 -0.05 -0.43 -10.18
N ILE A 96 -1.06 0.41 -10.26
CA ILE A 96 -1.61 0.99 -11.50
C ILE A 96 -1.21 2.46 -11.53
N ASN A 97 -0.43 2.84 -12.55
CA ASN A 97 -0.06 4.23 -12.74
C ASN A 97 -1.10 4.95 -13.61
N SER A 98 -1.90 5.79 -12.99
CA SER A 98 -2.91 6.65 -13.61
C SER A 98 -2.47 8.12 -13.67
N GLY A 99 -1.16 8.37 -13.77
CA GLY A 99 -0.60 9.70 -14.02
C GLY A 99 -0.75 10.12 -15.48
N VAL A 100 -1.13 11.38 -15.71
CA VAL A 100 -1.23 11.98 -17.06
C VAL A 100 -0.57 13.36 -17.06
N GLY A 101 0.32 13.60 -18.04
CA GLY A 101 1.00 14.89 -18.19
C GLY A 101 0.02 16.04 -18.30
N SER A 102 0.38 17.20 -17.76
CA SER A 102 -0.43 18.44 -17.74
C SER A 102 -1.82 18.35 -17.08
N ASN A 103 -2.14 17.25 -16.41
CA ASN A 103 -3.43 17.04 -15.75
C ASN A 103 -3.60 17.92 -14.52
N HIS A 104 -4.79 18.49 -14.34
CA HIS A 104 -5.26 19.16 -13.13
C HIS A 104 -6.45 18.40 -12.52
N THR A 105 -6.93 18.80 -11.35
CA THR A 105 -8.03 18.09 -10.66
C THR A 105 -9.39 18.25 -11.33
N GLY A 106 -9.64 19.37 -12.00
CA GLY A 106 -10.92 19.66 -12.65
C GLY A 106 -11.21 18.81 -13.89
N SER A 107 -12.15 19.27 -14.70
CA SER A 107 -12.53 18.69 -15.99
C SER A 107 -12.05 19.54 -17.16
N VAL A 108 -12.18 19.03 -18.39
CA VAL A 108 -11.93 19.80 -19.61
C VAL A 108 -12.87 21.03 -19.74
N LYS A 109 -14.03 21.00 -19.06
CA LYS A 109 -14.98 22.13 -19.02
C LYS A 109 -14.50 23.25 -18.10
N ASP A 110 -13.74 22.91 -17.06
CA ASP A 110 -13.19 23.91 -16.12
C ASP A 110 -11.99 24.63 -16.71
N ASN A 111 -11.12 23.89 -17.38
CA ASN A 111 -9.97 24.42 -18.11
C ASN A 111 -9.55 23.39 -19.19
N ASP A 112 -9.50 23.79 -20.44
CA ASP A 112 -9.18 22.93 -21.58
C ASP A 112 -7.71 23.00 -22.02
N ARG A 113 -6.81 23.41 -21.14
CA ARG A 113 -5.37 23.56 -21.43
C ARG A 113 -4.51 22.53 -20.70
N PRO A 114 -3.99 21.50 -21.43
CA PRO A 114 -4.31 21.14 -22.79
C PRO A 114 -5.71 20.51 -22.91
N LYS A 115 -6.24 20.41 -24.11
CA LYS A 115 -7.56 19.79 -24.36
C LYS A 115 -7.48 18.28 -24.31
N ILE A 116 -7.45 17.75 -23.09
CA ILE A 116 -7.41 16.33 -22.74
C ILE A 116 -8.38 16.07 -21.57
N GLU A 117 -8.71 14.81 -21.32
CA GLU A 117 -9.40 14.43 -20.08
C GLU A 117 -8.53 14.74 -18.87
N HIS A 118 -9.08 15.46 -17.89
CA HIS A 118 -8.43 15.82 -16.63
C HIS A 118 -8.93 14.96 -15.47
N GLY A 119 -8.59 15.33 -14.25
CA GLY A 119 -8.89 14.55 -13.05
C GLY A 119 -10.35 14.12 -12.94
N MET A 120 -11.27 15.08 -12.95
CA MET A 120 -12.71 14.80 -12.85
C MET A 120 -13.25 13.98 -14.03
N ASP A 121 -12.75 14.20 -15.26
CA ASP A 121 -13.25 13.50 -16.44
C ASP A 121 -12.91 11.99 -16.42
N ARG A 122 -11.78 11.61 -15.81
CA ARG A 122 -11.24 10.25 -15.88
C ARG A 122 -11.21 9.50 -14.53
N PHE A 123 -11.66 10.14 -13.43
CA PHE A 123 -11.54 9.59 -12.08
C PHE A 123 -12.19 8.21 -11.94
N GLU A 124 -13.43 8.06 -12.40
CA GLU A 124 -14.15 6.79 -12.35
C GLU A 124 -13.36 5.67 -13.04
N LYS A 125 -13.00 5.88 -14.31
CA LYS A 125 -12.29 4.91 -15.14
C LYS A 125 -10.86 4.65 -14.67
N ALA A 126 -10.15 5.70 -14.25
CA ALA A 126 -8.72 5.63 -13.93
C ALA A 126 -8.44 5.24 -12.47
N VAL A 127 -9.44 5.27 -11.59
CA VAL A 127 -9.28 5.00 -10.16
C VAL A 127 -10.33 4.01 -9.66
N LEU A 128 -11.61 4.37 -9.65
CA LEU A 128 -12.63 3.58 -8.95
C LEU A 128 -12.90 2.22 -9.60
N SER A 129 -12.85 2.13 -10.93
CA SER A 129 -13.04 0.88 -11.67
C SER A 129 -12.01 -0.22 -11.32
N HIS A 130 -10.91 0.16 -10.70
CA HIS A 130 -9.86 -0.78 -10.25
C HIS A 130 -10.09 -1.31 -8.83
N HIS A 131 -11.12 -0.84 -8.11
CA HIS A 131 -11.41 -1.19 -6.71
C HIS A 131 -10.17 -1.11 -5.81
N PRO A 132 -9.48 0.05 -5.73
CA PRO A 132 -8.19 0.15 -5.09
C PRO A 132 -8.27 0.04 -3.56
N ASP A 133 -7.31 -0.67 -2.95
CA ASP A 133 -7.09 -0.63 -1.50
C ASP A 133 -6.41 0.68 -1.08
N TRP A 134 -5.57 1.23 -1.98
CA TRP A 134 -4.85 2.49 -1.77
C TRP A 134 -4.86 3.36 -3.03
N VAL A 135 -5.06 4.66 -2.83
CA VAL A 135 -4.92 5.66 -3.91
C VAL A 135 -3.98 6.76 -3.44
N THR A 136 -2.97 7.09 -4.25
CA THR A 136 -2.21 8.32 -4.07
C THR A 136 -2.79 9.41 -4.94
N LEU A 137 -3.02 10.62 -4.38
CA LEU A 137 -3.49 11.79 -5.10
C LEU A 137 -2.35 12.83 -5.18
N ASN A 138 -1.81 13.07 -6.38
CA ASN A 138 -0.67 13.95 -6.62
C ASN A 138 -0.99 15.00 -7.69
N PHE A 139 -1.66 16.07 -7.26
CA PHE A 139 -2.10 17.20 -8.07
C PHE A 139 -1.65 18.54 -7.49
N GLY A 140 -2.02 19.64 -8.12
CA GLY A 140 -1.80 21.00 -7.65
C GLY A 140 -0.82 21.81 -8.48
N LEU A 141 0.16 21.20 -9.17
CA LEU A 141 1.10 21.92 -10.03
C LEU A 141 0.40 22.60 -11.21
N ASN A 142 -0.46 21.85 -11.91
CA ASN A 142 -1.21 22.39 -13.05
C ASN A 142 -2.44 23.17 -12.60
N ASP A 143 -3.03 22.81 -11.47
CA ASP A 143 -4.14 23.54 -10.86
C ASP A 143 -3.74 24.97 -10.52
N ALA A 144 -2.56 25.14 -9.88
CA ALA A 144 -2.01 26.42 -9.50
C ALA A 144 -1.48 27.27 -10.69
N TYR A 145 -1.30 26.64 -11.86
CA TYR A 145 -0.65 27.31 -13.00
C TYR A 145 -1.47 28.48 -13.52
N GLN A 146 -0.78 29.59 -13.83
CA GLN A 146 -1.35 30.83 -14.33
C GLN A 146 -0.97 31.01 -15.80
N ASP A 147 -1.86 30.66 -16.71
CA ASP A 147 -1.59 30.65 -18.18
C ASP A 147 -1.22 32.00 -18.78
N LYS A 148 -1.69 33.09 -18.17
CA LYS A 148 -1.46 34.48 -18.62
C LYS A 148 -0.43 35.23 -17.78
N GLY A 149 0.31 34.52 -16.89
CA GLY A 149 1.34 35.11 -16.05
C GLY A 149 0.85 35.60 -14.69
N ASP A 150 1.72 36.36 -14.03
CA ASP A 150 1.47 36.84 -12.67
C ASP A 150 0.16 37.65 -12.53
N GLY A 151 -0.46 37.59 -11.37
CA GLY A 151 -1.71 38.27 -11.06
C GLY A 151 -2.96 37.68 -11.72
N THR A 152 -2.82 36.70 -12.61
CA THR A 152 -3.97 36.07 -13.29
C THR A 152 -4.55 34.89 -12.53
N ALA A 153 -5.73 34.42 -12.96
CA ALA A 153 -6.36 33.24 -12.36
C ALA A 153 -5.53 31.98 -12.59
N SER A 154 -5.55 31.10 -11.61
CA SER A 154 -5.06 29.72 -11.75
C SER A 154 -5.97 28.92 -12.68
N ARG A 155 -5.44 27.86 -13.33
CA ARG A 155 -6.25 26.97 -14.17
C ARG A 155 -7.45 26.41 -13.43
N ILE A 156 -7.25 25.99 -12.20
CA ILE A 156 -8.32 25.57 -11.29
C ILE A 156 -8.25 26.45 -10.06
N PRO A 157 -9.27 27.27 -9.77
CA PRO A 157 -9.32 28.10 -8.55
C PRO A 157 -9.12 27.24 -7.29
N LEU A 158 -8.53 27.82 -6.25
CA LEU A 158 -8.15 27.11 -5.03
C LEU A 158 -9.34 26.38 -4.38
N GLU A 159 -10.50 27.02 -4.34
CA GLU A 159 -11.73 26.46 -3.77
C GLU A 159 -12.20 25.25 -4.59
N ALA A 160 -12.18 25.35 -5.91
CA ALA A 160 -12.52 24.24 -6.80
C ALA A 160 -11.51 23.07 -6.68
N PHE A 161 -10.21 23.37 -6.56
CA PHE A 161 -9.17 22.37 -6.29
C PHE A 161 -9.44 21.58 -4.99
N ILE A 162 -9.79 22.29 -3.91
CA ILE A 162 -10.14 21.67 -2.63
C ILE A 162 -11.40 20.80 -2.78
N ALA A 163 -12.44 21.33 -3.44
CA ALA A 163 -13.67 20.59 -3.69
C ALA A 163 -13.45 19.30 -4.51
N ASN A 164 -12.64 19.37 -5.56
CA ASN A 164 -12.30 18.24 -6.41
C ASN A 164 -11.53 17.17 -5.61
N LEU A 165 -10.52 17.54 -4.83
CA LEU A 165 -9.80 16.59 -3.98
C LEU A 165 -10.70 15.98 -2.91
N THR A 166 -11.61 16.78 -2.30
CA THR A 166 -12.59 16.28 -1.33
C THR A 166 -13.51 15.24 -1.98
N HIS A 167 -13.99 15.50 -3.19
CA HIS A 167 -14.78 14.53 -3.97
C HIS A 167 -14.02 13.23 -4.18
N PHE A 168 -12.77 13.29 -4.67
CA PHE A 168 -11.95 12.09 -4.87
C PHE A 168 -11.77 11.29 -3.57
N ILE A 169 -11.45 11.96 -2.46
CA ILE A 169 -11.29 11.33 -1.15
C ILE A 169 -12.57 10.65 -0.71
N THR A 170 -13.70 11.32 -0.84
CA THR A 170 -15.02 10.82 -0.42
C THR A 170 -15.39 9.56 -1.19
N GLU A 171 -15.27 9.59 -2.52
CA GLU A 171 -15.63 8.44 -3.34
C GLU A 171 -14.66 7.27 -3.17
N ILE A 172 -13.36 7.52 -2.98
CA ILE A 172 -12.40 6.45 -2.66
C ILE A 172 -12.76 5.78 -1.32
N LYS A 173 -13.04 6.56 -0.27
CA LYS A 173 -13.43 6.04 1.04
C LYS A 173 -14.74 5.27 1.00
N LYS A 174 -15.73 5.75 0.27
CA LYS A 174 -17.03 5.09 0.06
C LYS A 174 -16.88 3.71 -0.59
N ASN A 175 -15.85 3.53 -1.41
CA ASN A 175 -15.47 2.27 -2.02
C ASN A 175 -14.41 1.48 -1.20
N ASN A 176 -14.28 1.77 0.12
CA ASN A 176 -13.36 1.13 1.06
C ASN A 176 -11.86 1.33 0.75
N GLY A 177 -11.52 2.23 -0.15
CA GLY A 177 -10.14 2.60 -0.46
C GLY A 177 -9.56 3.55 0.58
N ARG A 178 -8.24 3.52 0.74
CA ARG A 178 -7.47 4.44 1.59
C ARG A 178 -6.75 5.45 0.72
N VAL A 179 -6.60 6.68 1.23
CA VAL A 179 -6.00 7.79 0.48
C VAL A 179 -4.67 8.22 1.10
N ILE A 180 -3.69 8.46 0.24
CA ILE A 180 -2.47 9.18 0.56
C ILE A 180 -2.45 10.45 -0.28
N LEU A 181 -2.63 11.62 0.35
CA LEU A 181 -2.46 12.90 -0.31
C LEU A 181 -0.98 13.25 -0.41
N LEU A 182 -0.56 13.70 -1.59
CA LEU A 182 0.75 14.31 -1.78
C LEU A 182 0.56 15.81 -1.98
N THR A 183 1.33 16.64 -1.25
CA THR A 183 1.44 18.04 -1.66
C THR A 183 2.06 18.11 -3.05
N PRO A 184 1.66 19.06 -3.93
CA PRO A 184 2.47 19.32 -5.12
C PRO A 184 3.94 19.51 -4.69
N ASN A 185 4.89 19.02 -5.47
CA ASN A 185 6.30 19.20 -5.15
C ASN A 185 6.70 20.69 -5.22
N PRO A 186 7.74 21.11 -4.48
CA PRO A 186 8.26 22.47 -4.62
C PRO A 186 8.78 22.71 -6.04
N LEU A 187 8.96 23.96 -6.38
CA LEU A 187 9.66 24.38 -7.59
C LEU A 187 11.11 24.70 -7.23
N SER A 188 12.04 24.60 -8.20
CA SER A 188 13.40 25.10 -8.01
C SER A 188 13.49 26.61 -8.31
N SER A 189 14.61 27.22 -7.93
CA SER A 189 14.86 28.65 -8.14
C SER A 189 14.88 29.08 -9.63
N LYS A 190 14.82 28.12 -10.56
CA LYS A 190 14.73 28.39 -11.99
C LYS A 190 13.39 28.96 -12.43
N LEU A 191 12.34 28.80 -11.62
CA LEU A 191 11.00 29.27 -11.94
C LEU A 191 10.70 30.58 -11.22
N GLU A 192 9.80 31.35 -11.81
CA GLU A 192 9.48 32.70 -11.37
C GLU A 192 8.87 32.75 -9.97
N PRO A 193 9.22 33.74 -9.13
CA PRO A 193 8.76 33.84 -7.75
C PRO A 193 7.23 33.74 -7.57
N PHE A 194 6.44 34.35 -8.45
CA PHE A 194 4.99 34.34 -8.36
C PHE A 194 4.40 32.93 -8.44
N ARG A 195 5.06 32.02 -9.17
CA ARG A 195 4.64 30.59 -9.24
C ARG A 195 4.85 29.88 -7.92
N HIS A 196 5.95 30.19 -7.21
CA HIS A 196 6.21 29.63 -5.88
C HIS A 196 5.15 30.08 -4.89
N GLU A 197 4.81 31.38 -4.87
CA GLU A 197 3.79 31.94 -3.99
C GLU A 197 2.41 31.35 -4.28
N ARG A 198 2.04 31.25 -5.55
CA ARG A 198 0.77 30.62 -5.95
C ARG A 198 0.72 29.15 -5.53
N LEU A 199 1.75 28.37 -5.82
CA LEU A 199 1.80 26.95 -5.50
C LEU A 199 1.78 26.67 -3.99
N LYS A 200 2.35 27.57 -3.19
CA LYS A 200 2.31 27.48 -1.73
C LYS A 200 0.88 27.46 -1.18
N LEU A 201 -0.05 28.20 -1.78
CA LEU A 201 -1.46 28.18 -1.38
C LEU A 201 -2.07 26.79 -1.58
N TYR A 202 -1.81 26.15 -2.71
CA TYR A 202 -2.29 24.80 -3.02
C TYR A 202 -1.64 23.73 -2.13
N LYS A 203 -0.33 23.85 -1.87
CA LYS A 203 0.37 23.01 -0.90
C LYS A 203 -0.27 23.10 0.49
N ASP A 204 -0.53 24.34 0.98
CA ASP A 204 -1.10 24.54 2.31
C ASP A 204 -2.54 24.03 2.39
N ALA A 205 -3.31 24.16 1.31
CA ALA A 205 -4.65 23.58 1.19
C ALA A 205 -4.62 22.04 1.31
N VAL A 206 -3.71 21.38 0.60
CA VAL A 206 -3.56 19.91 0.70
C VAL A 206 -3.21 19.48 2.13
N ILE A 207 -2.34 20.20 2.82
CA ILE A 207 -1.98 19.90 4.22
C ILE A 207 -3.20 20.03 5.14
N LYS A 208 -3.99 21.11 4.99
CA LYS A 208 -5.21 21.32 5.76
C LYS A 208 -6.25 20.23 5.46
N LEU A 209 -6.46 19.95 4.18
CA LEU A 209 -7.41 18.93 3.73
C LEU A 209 -7.05 17.53 4.25
N ALA A 210 -5.78 17.12 4.20
CA ALA A 210 -5.35 15.85 4.74
C ALA A 210 -5.70 15.69 6.24
N LYS A 211 -5.56 16.78 7.00
CA LYS A 211 -5.90 16.82 8.42
C LYS A 211 -7.42 16.73 8.65
N SER A 212 -8.21 17.53 7.93
CA SER A 212 -9.68 17.53 8.08
C SER A 212 -10.31 16.22 7.62
N GLU A 213 -9.78 15.62 6.55
CA GLU A 213 -10.26 14.36 6.01
C GLU A 213 -9.68 13.12 6.70
N HIS A 214 -8.78 13.29 7.68
CA HIS A 214 -8.11 12.20 8.38
C HIS A 214 -7.46 11.17 7.42
N VAL A 215 -6.77 11.65 6.38
CA VAL A 215 -6.05 10.82 5.41
C VAL A 215 -4.54 10.97 5.58
N GLU A 216 -3.77 10.00 5.06
CA GLU A 216 -2.32 10.06 5.09
C GLU A 216 -1.80 11.20 4.21
N LEU A 217 -0.71 11.83 4.64
CA LEU A 217 -0.10 12.98 3.95
C LEU A 217 1.39 12.76 3.71
N ILE A 218 1.83 12.97 2.48
CA ILE A 218 3.24 13.15 2.14
C ILE A 218 3.46 14.63 1.80
N ASN A 219 4.20 15.32 2.65
CA ASN A 219 4.62 16.69 2.40
C ASN A 219 5.90 16.69 1.56
N SER A 220 5.75 16.74 0.24
CA SER A 220 6.85 16.71 -0.73
C SER A 220 7.86 17.86 -0.51
N TRP A 221 7.42 19.01 -0.01
CA TRP A 221 8.32 20.13 0.31
C TRP A 221 9.28 19.79 1.44
N LYS A 222 8.78 19.10 2.49
CA LYS A 222 9.63 18.64 3.58
C LYS A 222 10.57 17.53 3.11
N VAL A 223 10.09 16.59 2.31
CA VAL A 223 10.87 15.45 1.79
C VAL A 223 12.01 15.95 0.91
N PHE A 224 11.69 16.75 -0.10
CA PHE A 224 12.68 17.28 -1.05
C PHE A 224 13.61 18.29 -0.38
N GLY A 225 13.08 19.17 0.45
CA GLY A 225 13.89 20.13 1.20
C GLY A 225 14.91 19.46 2.16
N LYS A 226 14.53 18.34 2.80
CA LYS A 226 15.45 17.56 3.63
C LYS A 226 16.59 16.97 2.79
N TYR A 227 16.28 16.44 1.62
CA TYR A 227 17.28 15.91 0.69
C TYR A 227 18.18 17.01 0.16
N ALA A 228 17.61 18.09 -0.35
CA ALA A 228 18.35 19.20 -0.96
C ALA A 228 19.36 19.84 -0.02
N ARG A 229 19.05 19.98 1.27
CA ARG A 229 19.98 20.51 2.28
C ARG A 229 21.20 19.62 2.55
N LYS A 230 21.12 18.32 2.21
CA LYS A 230 22.16 17.33 2.52
C LYS A 230 22.99 16.93 1.31
N ASN A 231 22.58 17.32 0.11
CA ASN A 231 23.19 16.86 -1.13
C ASN A 231 23.65 18.03 -2.00
N PRO A 232 24.85 17.92 -2.63
CA PRO A 232 25.28 18.87 -3.64
C PRO A 232 24.26 18.96 -4.78
N GLY A 233 24.11 20.15 -5.35
CA GLY A 233 23.09 20.41 -6.38
C GLY A 233 21.69 20.72 -5.84
N GLY A 234 21.42 20.45 -4.57
CA GLY A 234 20.21 20.89 -3.88
C GLY A 234 18.91 20.49 -4.59
N MET A 235 18.01 21.46 -4.74
CA MET A 235 16.72 21.27 -5.41
C MET A 235 16.87 21.14 -6.93
N GLU A 236 17.84 21.83 -7.52
CA GLU A 236 18.16 21.77 -8.94
C GLU A 236 18.63 20.37 -9.37
N GLY A 237 19.38 19.68 -8.50
CA GLY A 237 19.76 18.28 -8.73
C GLY A 237 18.58 17.31 -8.70
N LEU A 238 17.55 17.61 -7.90
CA LEU A 238 16.31 16.83 -7.89
C LEU A 238 15.42 17.11 -9.11
N MET A 239 15.40 18.38 -9.56
CA MET A 239 14.49 18.86 -10.61
C MET A 239 15.26 19.80 -11.56
N PRO A 240 16.05 19.25 -12.52
CA PRO A 240 16.89 20.03 -13.41
C PRO A 240 16.13 21.04 -14.28
N ASP A 241 14.88 20.75 -14.62
CA ASP A 241 13.98 21.66 -15.34
C ASP A 241 13.21 22.65 -14.42
N GLY A 242 13.47 22.56 -13.12
CA GLY A 242 12.84 23.39 -12.09
C GLY A 242 11.49 22.90 -11.60
N LEU A 243 10.88 21.92 -12.28
CA LEU A 243 9.49 21.50 -12.05
C LEU A 243 9.36 20.00 -11.74
N HIS A 244 10.02 19.17 -12.54
CA HIS A 244 9.78 17.74 -12.52
C HIS A 244 10.88 16.97 -11.79
N PRO A 245 10.54 16.14 -10.80
CA PRO A 245 11.51 15.31 -10.10
C PRO A 245 12.10 14.26 -11.05
N MET A 246 13.41 14.04 -10.94
CA MET A 246 14.14 12.94 -11.56
C MET A 246 14.04 11.66 -10.71
N ASP A 247 14.70 10.60 -11.10
CA ASP A 247 14.67 9.29 -10.43
C ASP A 247 14.84 9.34 -8.91
N THR A 248 15.77 10.18 -8.43
CA THR A 248 15.96 10.38 -6.98
C THR A 248 14.70 10.94 -6.31
N GLY A 249 14.03 11.93 -6.93
CA GLY A 249 12.79 12.49 -6.40
C GLY A 249 11.65 11.46 -6.39
N HIS A 250 11.54 10.65 -7.44
CA HIS A 250 10.59 9.53 -7.49
C HIS A 250 10.88 8.48 -6.42
N LYS A 251 12.15 8.17 -6.16
CA LYS A 251 12.54 7.27 -5.08
C LYS A 251 12.13 7.81 -3.70
N LEU A 252 12.39 9.07 -3.43
CA LEU A 252 12.02 9.70 -2.16
C LEU A 252 10.51 9.63 -1.90
N ILE A 253 9.69 9.86 -2.92
CA ILE A 253 8.22 9.74 -2.82
C ILE A 253 7.81 8.29 -2.60
N ALA A 254 8.37 7.33 -3.35
CA ALA A 254 8.08 5.92 -3.19
C ALA A 254 8.41 5.42 -1.77
N ASP A 255 9.56 5.80 -1.23
CA ASP A 255 10.00 5.39 0.11
C ASP A 255 8.99 5.83 1.20
N GLU A 256 8.44 7.05 1.10
CA GLU A 256 7.43 7.53 2.05
C GLU A 256 6.07 6.81 1.87
N ILE A 257 5.65 6.53 0.63
CA ILE A 257 4.41 5.77 0.36
C ILE A 257 4.52 4.35 0.92
N VAL A 258 5.60 3.65 0.60
CA VAL A 258 5.87 2.28 1.07
C VAL A 258 5.89 2.22 2.61
N LYS A 259 6.50 3.19 3.26
CA LYS A 259 6.54 3.31 4.72
C LYS A 259 5.13 3.42 5.32
N ILE A 260 4.25 4.24 4.72
CA ILE A 260 2.85 4.39 5.15
C ILE A 260 2.12 3.06 4.98
N ILE A 261 2.18 2.45 3.79
CA ILE A 261 1.49 1.20 3.48
C ILE A 261 1.96 0.08 4.43
N LYS A 262 3.27 -0.09 4.61
CA LYS A 262 3.84 -1.10 5.53
C LYS A 262 3.41 -0.91 6.98
N LYS A 263 3.28 0.34 7.43
CA LYS A 263 2.81 0.66 8.80
C LYS A 263 1.34 0.29 9.00
N ARG A 264 0.51 0.45 7.98
CA ARG A 264 -0.94 0.22 8.05
C ARG A 264 -1.37 -1.23 7.74
N ASN A 265 -0.45 -2.06 7.25
CA ASN A 265 -0.67 -3.47 6.94
C ASN A 265 0.00 -4.43 7.97
N ARG A 266 0.46 -3.88 9.08
CA ARG A 266 0.88 -4.64 10.26
C ARG A 266 -0.31 -4.88 11.18
#